data_da01181f4175b5d1e7005a864716a9b7
#
_entry.id   da01181f4175b5d1e7005a864716a9b7
#
_cell.length_a   1.000
_cell.length_b   1.000
_cell.length_c   1.000
_cell.angle_alpha   90.00
_cell.angle_beta   90.00
_cell.angle_gamma   90.00
#
_symmetry.space_group_name_H-M   'P 1'
#
loop_
_entity.id
_entity.type
_entity.pdbx_description
1 polymer ?
#
loop_
_entity_poly.entity_id
_entity_poly.type
_entity_poly.pdbx_seq_one_letter_code
_entity_poly.pdbx_strand_id
1 'polypeptide(L)'
;NLFRRRGETERAIRIHQNLIARPTLSPSQRDQALIELGLDYMSAGVLDRAEQLFLELLNKPSPPNETYRHLLGLYQQQKHWQKAIDMAKKLRSEHPEKIGAEIAQLYCELAEQALKLDASGSLSLLKKATQFNPKCVRAALLEASVYIEADQHAKALKSLAKVEQQDPHYLPEALPLLKTCYQALNKMTVFRTWLKGILARHPKMLSAHLMLAEVIEIQSGTEKAQAYLQTQLQQQPSLEGLHHLLSMGKLSDQTLLPLVHDMTDSLLQHGRRYVCQHCGFSGKTMHWHCPGCQHWGTIRPTELHFSSFEPLSDH
;
A
#
# COMPACT_ATOMS: atom_id res chain seq x y z
N ASN A 1 -27.69 5.71 13.71
CA ASN A 1 -26.57 4.77 13.46
C ASN A 1 -26.99 3.30 13.25
N LEU A 2 -27.99 2.77 13.98
CA LEU A 2 -28.36 1.35 13.93
C LEU A 2 -28.91 0.94 12.56
N PHE A 3 -29.79 1.76 11.98
CA PHE A 3 -30.37 1.52 10.65
C PHE A 3 -29.32 1.56 9.54
N ARG A 4 -28.40 2.55 9.58
CA ARG A 4 -27.27 2.65 8.62
C ARG A 4 -26.40 1.39 8.65
N ARG A 5 -26.06 0.87 9.85
CA ARG A 5 -25.28 -0.38 10.01
C ARG A 5 -25.99 -1.62 9.47
N ARG A 6 -27.33 -1.62 9.43
CA ARG A 6 -28.14 -2.70 8.85
C ARG A 6 -28.39 -2.56 7.35
N GLY A 7 -27.87 -1.49 6.72
CA GLY A 7 -28.11 -1.21 5.31
C GLY A 7 -29.45 -0.52 5.02
N GLU A 8 -30.26 -0.22 6.05
CA GLU A 8 -31.56 0.48 5.93
C GLU A 8 -31.34 2.01 5.82
N THR A 9 -30.56 2.42 4.80
CA THR A 9 -30.09 3.82 4.65
C THR A 9 -31.24 4.81 4.41
N GLU A 10 -32.23 4.45 3.62
CA GLU A 10 -33.41 5.31 3.38
C GLU A 10 -34.19 5.60 4.66
N ARG A 11 -34.32 4.61 5.52
CA ARG A 11 -34.99 4.78 6.81
C ARG A 11 -34.21 5.69 7.73
N ALA A 12 -32.89 5.55 7.77
CA ALA A 12 -32.01 6.45 8.51
C ALA A 12 -32.12 7.89 8.03
N ILE A 13 -32.09 8.13 6.71
CA ILE A 13 -32.26 9.43 6.09
C ILE A 13 -33.58 10.09 6.52
N ARG A 14 -34.71 9.38 6.41
CA ARG A 14 -36.03 9.91 6.81
C ARG A 14 -36.07 10.30 8.30
N ILE A 15 -35.49 9.49 9.17
CA ILE A 15 -35.44 9.77 10.61
C ILE A 15 -34.66 11.06 10.87
N HIS A 16 -33.46 11.21 10.31
CA HIS A 16 -32.64 12.40 10.55
C HIS A 16 -33.23 13.64 9.87
N GLN A 17 -33.86 13.54 8.70
CA GLN A 17 -34.62 14.65 8.10
C GLN A 17 -35.75 15.13 9.00
N ASN A 18 -36.57 14.19 9.51
CA ASN A 18 -37.66 14.53 10.44
C ASN A 18 -37.13 15.12 11.77
N LEU A 19 -35.95 14.67 12.22
CA LEU A 19 -35.32 15.23 13.42
C LEU A 19 -34.93 16.68 13.18
N ILE A 20 -34.25 16.99 12.07
CA ILE A 20 -33.78 18.34 11.73
C ILE A 20 -34.94 19.33 11.55
N ALA A 21 -36.11 18.85 11.09
CA ALA A 21 -37.32 19.66 10.92
C ALA A 21 -37.96 20.12 12.26
N ARG A 22 -37.55 19.57 13.40
CA ARG A 22 -38.09 19.95 14.71
C ARG A 22 -37.58 21.34 15.16
N PRO A 23 -38.48 22.26 15.52
CA PRO A 23 -38.08 23.63 15.93
C PRO A 23 -37.42 23.69 17.31
N THR A 24 -37.55 22.61 18.10
CA THR A 24 -37.06 22.53 19.50
C THR A 24 -35.62 22.11 19.65
N LEU A 25 -34.90 21.81 18.54
CA LEU A 25 -33.49 21.43 18.59
C LEU A 25 -32.58 22.60 18.95
N SER A 26 -31.67 22.36 19.88
CA SER A 26 -30.55 23.28 20.12
C SER A 26 -29.63 23.35 18.88
N PRO A 27 -28.86 24.44 18.70
CA PRO A 27 -27.92 24.55 17.59
C PRO A 27 -26.96 23.36 17.49
N SER A 28 -26.40 22.90 18.62
CA SER A 28 -25.49 21.75 18.68
C SER A 28 -26.17 20.43 18.27
N GLN A 29 -27.43 20.21 18.74
CA GLN A 29 -28.19 19.01 18.35
C GLN A 29 -28.52 19.02 16.86
N ARG A 30 -28.83 20.21 16.30
CA ARG A 30 -29.06 20.36 14.85
C ARG A 30 -27.80 20.04 14.06
N ASP A 31 -26.63 20.50 14.51
CA ASP A 31 -25.35 20.20 13.86
C ASP A 31 -25.05 18.72 13.87
N GLN A 32 -25.26 18.06 14.99
CA GLN A 32 -25.09 16.61 15.08
C GLN A 32 -26.06 15.85 14.17
N ALA A 33 -27.32 16.30 14.08
CA ALA A 33 -28.31 15.69 13.19
C ALA A 33 -27.94 15.88 11.70
N LEU A 34 -27.37 17.04 11.34
CA LEU A 34 -26.87 17.30 9.98
C LEU A 34 -25.65 16.42 9.64
N ILE A 35 -24.72 16.22 10.59
CA ILE A 35 -23.59 15.29 10.43
C ILE A 35 -24.11 13.88 10.18
N GLU A 36 -25.03 13.40 11.02
CA GLU A 36 -25.59 12.05 10.88
C GLU A 36 -26.36 11.86 9.56
N LEU A 37 -27.11 12.88 9.10
CA LEU A 37 -27.76 12.87 7.79
C LEU A 37 -26.77 12.82 6.64
N GLY A 38 -25.66 13.59 6.75
CA GLY A 38 -24.56 13.53 5.78
C GLY A 38 -23.93 12.15 5.68
N LEU A 39 -23.71 11.49 6.82
CA LEU A 39 -23.21 10.12 6.88
C LEU A 39 -24.20 9.09 6.29
N ASP A 40 -25.51 9.31 6.49
CA ASP A 40 -26.53 8.46 5.87
C ASP A 40 -26.50 8.59 4.34
N TYR A 41 -26.37 9.83 3.82
CA TYR A 41 -26.24 10.05 2.38
C TYR A 41 -24.93 9.43 1.83
N MET A 42 -23.81 9.51 2.56
CA MET A 42 -22.57 8.83 2.16
C MET A 42 -22.80 7.31 2.06
N SER A 43 -23.47 6.72 3.05
CA SER A 43 -23.76 5.29 3.07
C SER A 43 -24.74 4.86 1.98
N ALA A 44 -25.64 5.77 1.54
CA ALA A 44 -26.55 5.56 0.42
C ALA A 44 -25.90 5.83 -0.95
N GLY A 45 -24.63 6.27 -1.00
CA GLY A 45 -23.93 6.64 -2.24
C GLY A 45 -24.35 7.99 -2.83
N VAL A 46 -25.16 8.80 -2.11
CA VAL A 46 -25.64 10.12 -2.57
C VAL A 46 -24.61 11.18 -2.12
N LEU A 47 -23.40 11.11 -2.69
CA LEU A 47 -22.24 11.86 -2.20
C LEU A 47 -22.39 13.38 -2.36
N ASP A 48 -23.06 13.86 -3.42
CA ASP A 48 -23.25 15.29 -3.65
C ASP A 48 -24.10 15.95 -2.55
N ARG A 49 -25.15 15.26 -2.06
CA ARG A 49 -25.96 15.74 -0.95
C ARG A 49 -25.19 15.72 0.38
N ALA A 50 -24.36 14.71 0.59
CA ALA A 50 -23.49 14.64 1.75
C ALA A 50 -22.49 15.82 1.75
N GLU A 51 -21.85 16.09 0.59
CA GLU A 51 -20.92 17.23 0.41
C GLU A 51 -21.60 18.55 0.77
N GLN A 52 -22.80 18.80 0.21
CA GLN A 52 -23.55 20.03 0.48
C GLN A 52 -23.81 20.25 1.97
N LEU A 53 -24.28 19.23 2.69
CA LEU A 53 -24.54 19.31 4.13
C LEU A 53 -23.26 19.58 4.94
N PHE A 54 -22.18 18.93 4.61
CA PHE A 54 -20.91 19.14 5.31
C PHE A 54 -20.31 20.53 4.99
N LEU A 55 -20.45 21.04 3.75
CA LEU A 55 -20.04 22.40 3.41
C LEU A 55 -20.89 23.47 4.11
N GLU A 56 -22.20 23.24 4.28
CA GLU A 56 -23.06 24.11 5.09
C GLU A 56 -22.56 24.20 6.54
N LEU A 57 -22.17 23.07 7.11
CA LEU A 57 -21.59 23.05 8.46
C LEU A 57 -20.25 23.79 8.55
N LEU A 58 -19.41 23.74 7.51
CA LEU A 58 -18.14 24.46 7.47
C LEU A 58 -18.30 25.99 7.39
N ASN A 59 -19.41 26.48 6.86
CA ASN A 59 -19.70 27.93 6.77
C ASN A 59 -20.09 28.54 8.12
N LYS A 60 -20.19 27.77 9.20
CA LYS A 60 -20.45 28.24 10.54
C LYS A 60 -19.22 28.90 11.17
N PRO A 61 -19.40 29.85 12.10
CA PRO A 61 -18.30 30.52 12.78
C PRO A 61 -17.34 29.55 13.53
N SER A 62 -17.85 28.42 14.01
CA SER A 62 -17.07 27.37 14.68
C SER A 62 -17.54 26.00 14.17
N PRO A 63 -17.02 25.55 13.02
CA PRO A 63 -17.40 24.27 12.45
C PRO A 63 -16.87 23.12 13.32
N PRO A 64 -17.65 22.04 13.50
CA PRO A 64 -17.17 20.85 14.19
C PRO A 64 -15.97 20.23 13.43
N ASN A 65 -14.89 19.87 14.15
CA ASN A 65 -13.71 19.24 13.53
C ASN A 65 -14.04 17.93 12.80
N GLU A 66 -15.05 17.20 13.26
CA GLU A 66 -15.56 16.00 12.60
C GLU A 66 -16.00 16.26 11.15
N THR A 67 -16.51 17.46 10.85
CA THR A 67 -16.93 17.85 9.50
C THR A 67 -15.77 17.79 8.49
N TYR A 68 -14.58 18.27 8.89
CA TYR A 68 -13.38 18.15 8.04
C TYR A 68 -13.01 16.69 7.80
N ARG A 69 -13.15 15.82 8.80
CA ARG A 69 -12.85 14.40 8.70
C ARG A 69 -13.83 13.68 7.76
N HIS A 70 -15.12 14.02 7.83
CA HIS A 70 -16.14 13.47 6.95
C HIS A 70 -15.95 13.91 5.50
N LEU A 71 -15.65 15.20 5.27
CA LEU A 71 -15.31 15.70 3.93
C LEU A 71 -14.03 15.08 3.39
N LEU A 72 -13.00 14.88 4.23
CA LEU A 72 -11.80 14.18 3.85
C LEU A 72 -12.13 12.77 3.33
N GLY A 73 -12.90 11.99 4.08
CA GLY A 73 -13.32 10.65 3.67
C GLY A 73 -14.18 10.66 2.39
N LEU A 74 -15.10 11.62 2.26
CA LEU A 74 -15.92 11.79 1.06
C LEU A 74 -15.06 12.09 -0.17
N TYR A 75 -14.13 13.03 -0.08
CA TYR A 75 -13.24 13.37 -1.19
C TYR A 75 -12.26 12.26 -1.55
N GLN A 76 -11.82 11.46 -0.57
CA GLN A 76 -11.04 10.23 -0.85
C GLN A 76 -11.88 9.22 -1.64
N GLN A 77 -13.14 9.01 -1.27
CA GLN A 77 -14.07 8.11 -1.98
C GLN A 77 -14.33 8.58 -3.42
N GLN A 78 -14.45 9.88 -3.63
CA GLN A 78 -14.61 10.49 -4.96
C GLN A 78 -13.29 10.64 -5.73
N LYS A 79 -12.15 10.30 -5.14
CA LYS A 79 -10.80 10.52 -5.70
C LYS A 79 -10.50 11.99 -6.01
N HIS A 80 -11.13 12.92 -5.30
CA HIS A 80 -10.86 14.35 -5.37
C HIS A 80 -9.68 14.70 -4.45
N TRP A 81 -8.49 14.21 -4.78
CA TRP A 81 -7.32 14.20 -3.89
C TRP A 81 -6.89 15.58 -3.42
N GLN A 82 -6.99 16.61 -4.28
CA GLN A 82 -6.64 17.98 -3.88
C GLN A 82 -7.59 18.51 -2.79
N LYS A 83 -8.90 18.32 -2.96
CA LYS A 83 -9.89 18.70 -1.93
C LYS A 83 -9.65 17.90 -0.63
N ALA A 84 -9.33 16.62 -0.73
CA ALA A 84 -8.99 15.78 0.42
C ALA A 84 -7.77 16.33 1.18
N ILE A 85 -6.70 16.72 0.47
CA ILE A 85 -5.50 17.32 1.06
C ILE A 85 -5.84 18.61 1.81
N ASP A 86 -6.72 19.46 1.25
CA ASP A 86 -7.09 20.72 1.86
C ASP A 86 -7.86 20.51 3.18
N MET A 87 -8.75 19.49 3.23
CA MET A 87 -9.42 19.09 4.47
C MET A 87 -8.44 18.49 5.48
N ALA A 88 -7.56 17.61 5.05
CA ALA A 88 -6.55 16.99 5.92
C ALA A 88 -5.62 18.05 6.56
N LYS A 89 -5.22 19.09 5.82
CA LYS A 89 -4.40 20.17 6.36
C LYS A 89 -5.09 20.92 7.51
N LYS A 90 -6.43 21.06 7.51
CA LYS A 90 -7.18 21.66 8.60
C LYS A 90 -7.18 20.82 9.86
N LEU A 91 -7.09 19.50 9.73
CA LEU A 91 -7.04 18.53 10.83
C LEU A 91 -5.63 18.35 11.42
N ARG A 92 -4.58 18.86 10.77
CA ARG A 92 -3.18 18.58 11.14
C ARG A 92 -2.80 19.00 12.58
N SER A 93 -3.46 20.01 13.13
CA SER A 93 -3.22 20.48 14.50
C SER A 93 -3.54 19.44 15.58
N GLU A 94 -4.47 18.52 15.32
CA GLU A 94 -4.89 17.50 16.29
C GLU A 94 -3.86 16.37 16.44
N HIS A 95 -3.39 15.83 15.31
CA HIS A 95 -2.45 14.71 15.25
C HIS A 95 -1.45 14.91 14.10
N PRO A 96 -0.41 15.76 14.26
CA PRO A 96 0.45 16.20 13.17
C PRO A 96 1.12 15.06 12.39
N GLU A 97 1.62 14.03 13.08
CA GLU A 97 2.31 12.91 12.44
C GLU A 97 1.35 12.00 11.65
N LYS A 98 0.23 11.62 12.27
CA LYS A 98 -0.78 10.76 11.65
C LYS A 98 -1.40 11.41 10.43
N ILE A 99 -1.82 12.66 10.55
CA ILE A 99 -2.40 13.43 9.45
C ILE A 99 -1.34 13.75 8.39
N GLY A 100 -0.09 14.00 8.80
CA GLY A 100 1.03 14.17 7.86
C GLY A 100 1.28 12.94 7.01
N ALA A 101 1.21 11.75 7.60
CA ALA A 101 1.32 10.49 6.86
C ALA A 101 0.16 10.30 5.86
N GLU A 102 -1.07 10.65 6.26
CA GLU A 102 -2.24 10.61 5.37
C GLU A 102 -2.11 11.61 4.21
N ILE A 103 -1.71 12.86 4.48
CA ILE A 103 -1.46 13.87 3.44
C ILE A 103 -0.40 13.39 2.44
N ALA A 104 0.67 12.72 2.93
CA ALA A 104 1.70 12.17 2.05
C ALA A 104 1.14 11.14 1.08
N GLN A 105 0.25 10.24 1.54
CA GLN A 105 -0.41 9.27 0.67
C GLN A 105 -1.31 9.95 -0.37
N LEU A 106 -2.06 10.99 0.02
CA LEU A 106 -2.91 11.75 -0.90
C LEU A 106 -2.07 12.45 -1.99
N TYR A 107 -0.89 12.98 -1.63
CA TYR A 107 0.03 13.51 -2.63
C TYR A 107 0.59 12.43 -3.55
N CYS A 108 0.79 11.20 -3.08
CA CYS A 108 1.15 10.07 -3.93
C CYS A 108 0.04 9.73 -4.94
N GLU A 109 -1.24 9.77 -4.51
CA GLU A 109 -2.38 9.60 -5.43
C GLU A 109 -2.41 10.67 -6.52
N LEU A 110 -2.22 11.95 -6.14
CA LEU A 110 -2.10 13.04 -7.12
C LEU A 110 -0.91 12.85 -8.07
N ALA A 111 0.22 12.37 -7.54
CA ALA A 111 1.41 12.13 -8.35
C ALA A 111 1.18 11.03 -9.39
N GLU A 112 0.50 9.95 -9.01
CA GLU A 112 0.13 8.87 -9.95
C GLU A 112 -0.86 9.33 -11.04
N GLN A 113 -1.80 10.22 -10.68
CA GLN A 113 -2.68 10.85 -11.68
C GLN A 113 -1.90 11.76 -12.63
N ALA A 114 -1.00 12.58 -12.08
CA ALA A 114 -0.19 13.51 -12.85
C ALA A 114 0.80 12.78 -13.76
N LEU A 115 1.33 11.63 -13.35
CA LEU A 115 2.29 10.84 -14.14
C LEU A 115 1.77 10.47 -15.52
N LYS A 116 0.45 10.29 -15.66
CA LYS A 116 -0.19 10.01 -16.96
C LYS A 116 -0.12 11.19 -17.94
N LEU A 117 0.15 12.40 -17.43
CA LEU A 117 0.15 13.64 -18.20
C LEU A 117 1.53 14.30 -18.24
N ASP A 118 2.22 14.37 -17.11
CA ASP A 118 3.50 15.06 -16.95
C ASP A 118 4.33 14.47 -15.81
N ALA A 119 5.48 13.91 -16.15
CA ALA A 119 6.41 13.31 -15.18
C ALA A 119 7.03 14.37 -14.23
N SER A 120 7.26 15.60 -14.69
CA SER A 120 7.88 16.67 -13.87
C SER A 120 6.91 17.16 -12.79
N GLY A 121 5.64 17.29 -13.12
CA GLY A 121 4.57 17.59 -12.20
C GLY A 121 4.44 16.52 -11.12
N SER A 122 4.51 15.25 -11.50
CA SER A 122 4.51 14.12 -10.56
C SER A 122 5.64 14.20 -9.55
N LEU A 123 6.89 14.43 -9.97
CA LEU A 123 8.04 14.58 -9.06
C LEU A 123 7.87 15.71 -8.04
N SER A 124 7.25 16.84 -8.46
CA SER A 124 6.98 17.94 -7.54
C SER A 124 5.99 17.56 -6.43
N LEU A 125 4.97 16.75 -6.78
CA LEU A 125 3.99 16.21 -5.82
C LEU A 125 4.61 15.19 -4.87
N LEU A 126 5.46 14.30 -5.37
CA LEU A 126 6.19 13.33 -4.55
C LEU A 126 7.14 14.02 -3.55
N LYS A 127 7.77 15.12 -3.94
CA LYS A 127 8.55 15.96 -3.02
C LYS A 127 7.68 16.56 -1.91
N LYS A 128 6.45 17.00 -2.21
CA LYS A 128 5.50 17.43 -1.18
C LYS A 128 5.12 16.26 -0.26
N ALA A 129 4.87 15.06 -0.80
CA ALA A 129 4.60 13.88 0.01
C ALA A 129 5.70 13.63 1.05
N THR A 130 6.97 13.65 0.63
CA THR A 130 8.11 13.44 1.53
C THR A 130 8.33 14.59 2.54
N GLN A 131 7.90 15.82 2.23
CA GLN A 131 7.90 16.94 3.18
C GLN A 131 6.88 16.73 4.31
N PHE A 132 5.71 16.14 4.02
CA PHE A 132 4.70 15.84 5.03
C PHE A 132 5.05 14.58 5.83
N ASN A 133 5.63 13.57 5.17
CA ASN A 133 6.10 12.35 5.82
C ASN A 133 7.42 11.85 5.18
N PRO A 134 8.57 12.11 5.81
CA PRO A 134 9.87 11.63 5.32
C PRO A 134 9.99 10.10 5.24
N LYS A 135 9.14 9.37 5.99
CA LYS A 135 9.09 7.90 6.00
C LYS A 135 8.08 7.33 5.00
N CYS A 136 7.59 8.12 4.04
CA CYS A 136 6.65 7.64 3.03
C CYS A 136 7.36 6.79 1.97
N VAL A 137 7.39 5.47 2.17
CA VAL A 137 8.00 4.51 1.23
C VAL A 137 7.38 4.60 -0.16
N ARG A 138 6.03 4.74 -0.24
CA ARG A 138 5.33 4.85 -1.54
C ARG A 138 5.90 6.00 -2.37
N ALA A 139 6.17 7.16 -1.75
CA ALA A 139 6.75 8.29 -2.45
C ALA A 139 8.14 7.97 -3.01
N ALA A 140 8.97 7.23 -2.27
CA ALA A 140 10.29 6.82 -2.74
C ALA A 140 10.24 5.81 -3.89
N LEU A 141 9.31 4.86 -3.85
CA LEU A 141 9.10 3.88 -4.93
C LEU A 141 8.58 4.56 -6.21
N LEU A 142 7.57 5.44 -6.09
CA LEU A 142 7.03 6.19 -7.22
C LEU A 142 8.08 7.13 -7.83
N GLU A 143 8.84 7.83 -6.99
CA GLU A 143 9.94 8.69 -7.45
C GLU A 143 10.97 7.88 -8.26
N ALA A 144 11.31 6.69 -7.78
CA ALA A 144 12.22 5.79 -8.48
C ALA A 144 11.66 5.31 -9.81
N SER A 145 10.38 4.93 -9.87
CA SER A 145 9.72 4.52 -11.12
C SER A 145 9.74 5.63 -12.16
N VAL A 146 9.42 6.87 -11.78
CA VAL A 146 9.50 8.04 -12.68
C VAL A 146 10.92 8.23 -13.22
N TYR A 147 11.95 8.10 -12.36
CA TYR A 147 13.33 8.20 -12.80
C TYR A 147 13.77 7.04 -13.71
N ILE A 148 13.27 5.82 -13.50
CA ILE A 148 13.55 4.67 -14.36
C ILE A 148 12.95 4.88 -15.74
N GLU A 149 11.69 5.32 -15.83
CA GLU A 149 11.02 5.65 -17.10
C GLU A 149 11.74 6.76 -17.89
N ALA A 150 12.42 7.67 -17.20
CA ALA A 150 13.23 8.74 -17.77
C ALA A 150 14.71 8.34 -18.01
N ASP A 151 15.08 7.05 -17.93
CA ASP A 151 16.47 6.53 -18.01
C ASP A 151 17.44 7.15 -16.99
N GLN A 152 16.95 7.75 -15.92
CA GLN A 152 17.75 8.39 -14.87
C GLN A 152 18.06 7.43 -13.71
N HIS A 153 18.57 6.25 -14.01
CA HIS A 153 18.77 5.13 -13.07
C HIS A 153 19.62 5.50 -11.84
N ALA A 154 20.59 6.41 -11.98
CA ALA A 154 21.39 6.88 -10.83
C ALA A 154 20.56 7.68 -9.82
N LYS A 155 19.53 8.42 -10.27
CA LYS A 155 18.61 9.13 -9.36
C LYS A 155 17.62 8.15 -8.73
N ALA A 156 17.12 7.19 -9.51
CA ALA A 156 16.26 6.12 -9.00
C ALA A 156 16.92 5.37 -7.85
N LEU A 157 18.20 4.99 -7.97
CA LEU A 157 18.95 4.34 -6.89
C LEU A 157 19.00 5.18 -5.60
N LYS A 158 19.11 6.52 -5.70
CA LYS A 158 19.10 7.40 -4.51
C LYS A 158 17.75 7.39 -3.81
N SER A 159 16.65 7.29 -4.55
CA SER A 159 15.31 7.21 -3.99
C SER A 159 15.07 5.84 -3.34
N LEU A 160 15.47 4.76 -4.01
CA LEU A 160 15.33 3.39 -3.51
C LEU A 160 16.21 3.10 -2.27
N ALA A 161 17.38 3.74 -2.15
CA ALA A 161 18.24 3.59 -0.98
C ALA A 161 17.59 4.06 0.34
N LYS A 162 16.56 4.91 0.26
CA LYS A 162 15.81 5.39 1.45
C LYS A 162 14.87 4.32 2.01
N VAL A 163 14.43 3.37 1.18
CA VAL A 163 13.37 2.40 1.53
C VAL A 163 13.73 1.57 2.76
N GLU A 164 14.96 1.07 2.86
CA GLU A 164 15.41 0.30 4.02
C GLU A 164 15.29 1.07 5.33
N GLN A 165 15.64 2.36 5.31
CA GLN A 165 15.59 3.22 6.50
C GLN A 165 14.16 3.68 6.82
N GLN A 166 13.31 3.83 5.81
CA GLN A 166 11.92 4.20 5.97
C GLN A 166 11.10 3.06 6.55
N ASP A 167 11.14 1.88 5.92
CA ASP A 167 10.49 0.66 6.38
C ASP A 167 11.04 -0.57 5.61
N PRO A 168 11.85 -1.42 6.25
CA PRO A 168 12.46 -2.60 5.62
C PRO A 168 11.45 -3.61 5.05
N HIS A 169 10.21 -3.64 5.57
CA HIS A 169 9.18 -4.56 5.09
C HIS A 169 8.78 -4.31 3.63
N TYR A 170 9.08 -3.13 3.09
CA TYR A 170 8.82 -2.80 1.69
C TYR A 170 10.03 -3.02 0.77
N LEU A 171 11.15 -3.54 1.29
CA LEU A 171 12.31 -3.91 0.44
C LEU A 171 11.92 -4.88 -0.69
N PRO A 172 11.05 -5.89 -0.48
CA PRO A 172 10.61 -6.77 -1.57
C PRO A 172 10.06 -6.01 -2.78
N GLU A 173 9.37 -4.87 -2.57
CA GLU A 173 8.84 -4.02 -3.65
C GLU A 173 9.95 -3.18 -4.33
N ALA A 174 11.02 -2.87 -3.60
CA ALA A 174 12.14 -2.09 -4.13
C ALA A 174 13.16 -2.95 -4.91
N LEU A 175 13.31 -4.23 -4.58
CA LEU A 175 14.33 -5.12 -5.17
C LEU A 175 14.26 -5.22 -6.70
N PRO A 176 13.08 -5.40 -7.35
CA PRO A 176 13.00 -5.44 -8.81
C PRO A 176 13.45 -4.12 -9.46
N LEU A 177 13.07 -2.98 -8.87
CA LEU A 177 13.46 -1.66 -9.36
C LEU A 177 14.97 -1.44 -9.21
N LEU A 178 15.55 -1.86 -8.08
CA LEU A 178 17.00 -1.83 -7.85
C LEU A 178 17.72 -2.68 -8.89
N LYS A 179 17.27 -3.92 -9.15
CA LYS A 179 17.84 -4.79 -10.17
C LYS A 179 17.87 -4.11 -11.54
N THR A 180 16.73 -3.54 -11.96
CA THR A 180 16.62 -2.79 -13.25
C THR A 180 17.65 -1.66 -13.32
N CYS A 181 17.77 -0.85 -12.26
CA CYS A 181 18.73 0.25 -12.22
C CYS A 181 20.18 -0.22 -12.27
N TYR A 182 20.54 -1.25 -11.51
CA TYR A 182 21.91 -1.78 -11.52
C TYR A 182 22.27 -2.49 -12.81
N GLN A 183 21.31 -3.13 -13.50
CA GLN A 183 21.49 -3.70 -14.82
C GLN A 183 21.75 -2.62 -15.87
N ALA A 184 20.91 -1.59 -15.93
CA ALA A 184 21.09 -0.47 -16.87
C ALA A 184 22.42 0.27 -16.68
N LEU A 185 22.91 0.35 -15.46
CA LEU A 185 24.20 0.97 -15.15
C LEU A 185 25.41 0.01 -15.28
N ASN A 186 25.20 -1.24 -15.69
CA ASN A 186 26.23 -2.29 -15.73
C ASN A 186 26.96 -2.50 -14.39
N LYS A 187 26.25 -2.38 -13.26
CA LYS A 187 26.81 -2.45 -11.89
C LYS A 187 26.31 -3.65 -11.09
N MET A 188 26.08 -4.79 -11.73
CA MET A 188 25.52 -5.98 -11.08
C MET A 188 26.43 -6.56 -9.98
N THR A 189 27.73 -6.37 -10.03
CA THR A 189 28.68 -6.74 -8.96
C THR A 189 28.45 -5.93 -7.69
N VAL A 190 28.19 -4.63 -7.85
CA VAL A 190 27.84 -3.73 -6.74
C VAL A 190 26.50 -4.15 -6.13
N PHE A 191 25.51 -4.47 -6.96
CA PHE A 191 24.20 -4.95 -6.50
C PHE A 191 24.32 -6.25 -5.69
N ARG A 192 25.13 -7.20 -6.16
CA ARG A 192 25.42 -8.43 -5.40
C ARG A 192 25.99 -8.13 -4.02
N THR A 193 26.94 -7.20 -3.93
CA THR A 193 27.53 -6.81 -2.65
C THR A 193 26.53 -6.12 -1.74
N TRP A 194 25.68 -5.27 -2.29
CA TRP A 194 24.61 -4.60 -1.57
C TRP A 194 23.57 -5.62 -1.02
N LEU A 195 23.13 -6.61 -1.84
CA LEU A 195 22.24 -7.69 -1.40
C LEU A 195 22.82 -8.49 -0.23
N LYS A 196 24.11 -8.81 -0.27
CA LYS A 196 24.79 -9.47 0.87
C LYS A 196 24.74 -8.62 2.13
N GLY A 197 24.91 -7.28 2.00
CA GLY A 197 24.77 -6.34 3.10
C GLY A 197 23.35 -6.30 3.67
N ILE A 198 22.31 -6.34 2.81
CA ILE A 198 20.91 -6.47 3.24
C ILE A 198 20.69 -7.76 4.02
N LEU A 199 21.16 -8.90 3.49
CA LEU A 199 21.01 -10.21 4.12
C LEU A 199 21.78 -10.34 5.45
N ALA A 200 22.87 -9.59 5.62
CA ALA A 200 23.56 -9.52 6.92
C ALA A 200 22.70 -8.83 7.99
N ARG A 201 21.88 -7.83 7.61
CA ARG A 201 20.96 -7.13 8.51
C ARG A 201 19.60 -7.80 8.63
N HIS A 202 19.12 -8.42 7.56
CA HIS A 202 17.81 -9.08 7.44
C HIS A 202 17.96 -10.53 6.95
N PRO A 203 18.56 -11.46 7.74
CA PRO A 203 18.95 -12.79 7.28
C PRO A 203 17.77 -13.69 6.89
N LYS A 204 16.56 -13.35 7.31
CA LYS A 204 15.33 -14.11 7.00
C LYS A 204 14.56 -13.56 5.80
N MET A 205 15.08 -12.53 5.10
CA MET A 205 14.38 -11.93 3.97
C MET A 205 14.50 -12.82 2.73
N LEU A 206 13.47 -13.64 2.49
CA LEU A 206 13.42 -14.58 1.36
C LEU A 206 13.60 -13.87 0.01
N SER A 207 12.89 -12.76 -0.22
CA SER A 207 12.96 -12.01 -1.46
C SER A 207 14.38 -11.55 -1.81
N ALA A 208 15.19 -11.17 -0.80
CA ALA A 208 16.59 -10.83 -1.01
C ALA A 208 17.47 -12.04 -1.31
N HIS A 209 17.16 -13.22 -0.74
CA HIS A 209 17.83 -14.48 -1.08
C HIS A 209 17.52 -14.88 -2.52
N LEU A 210 16.26 -14.80 -2.95
CA LEU A 210 15.86 -15.11 -4.32
C LEU A 210 16.53 -14.17 -5.32
N MET A 211 16.51 -12.87 -5.05
CA MET A 211 17.17 -11.85 -5.88
C MET A 211 18.69 -12.09 -5.95
N LEU A 212 19.33 -12.49 -4.85
CA LEU A 212 20.75 -12.81 -4.85
C LEU A 212 21.06 -14.08 -5.68
N ALA A 213 20.18 -15.08 -5.63
CA ALA A 213 20.30 -16.28 -6.47
C ALA A 213 20.23 -15.94 -7.96
N GLU A 214 19.27 -15.09 -8.37
CA GLU A 214 19.18 -14.61 -9.75
C GLU A 214 20.45 -13.86 -10.21
N VAL A 215 21.02 -13.02 -9.33
CA VAL A 215 22.27 -12.32 -9.62
C VAL A 215 23.45 -13.28 -9.73
N ILE A 216 23.50 -14.32 -8.89
CA ILE A 216 24.52 -15.38 -8.96
C ILE A 216 24.37 -16.16 -10.28
N GLU A 217 23.15 -16.48 -10.67
CA GLU A 217 22.87 -17.18 -11.92
C GLU A 217 23.40 -16.41 -13.13
N ILE A 218 23.07 -15.13 -13.23
CA ILE A 218 23.53 -14.25 -14.32
C ILE A 218 25.07 -14.15 -14.35
N GLN A 219 25.73 -14.07 -13.21
CA GLN A 219 27.18 -13.84 -13.12
C GLN A 219 28.03 -15.10 -13.11
N SER A 220 27.51 -16.20 -12.56
CA SER A 220 28.32 -17.37 -12.19
C SER A 220 27.72 -18.70 -12.63
N GLY A 221 26.56 -18.66 -13.28
CA GLY A 221 25.86 -19.83 -13.82
C GLY A 221 24.85 -20.46 -12.85
N THR A 222 23.95 -21.24 -13.43
CA THR A 222 22.79 -21.85 -12.75
C THR A 222 23.20 -22.80 -11.63
N GLU A 223 24.27 -23.58 -11.79
CA GLU A 223 24.71 -24.56 -10.77
C GLU A 223 25.07 -23.88 -9.44
N LYS A 224 25.75 -22.72 -9.49
CA LYS A 224 26.11 -21.97 -8.27
C LYS A 224 24.90 -21.32 -7.62
N ALA A 225 23.95 -20.86 -8.41
CA ALA A 225 22.69 -20.31 -7.92
C ALA A 225 21.83 -21.39 -7.23
N GLN A 226 21.73 -22.56 -7.83
CA GLN A 226 21.04 -23.73 -7.25
C GLN A 226 21.68 -24.14 -5.93
N ALA A 227 23.01 -24.31 -5.87
CA ALA A 227 23.72 -24.66 -4.65
C ALA A 227 23.48 -23.62 -3.52
N TYR A 228 23.47 -22.35 -3.88
CA TYR A 228 23.16 -21.28 -2.94
C TYR A 228 21.73 -21.41 -2.40
N LEU A 229 20.72 -21.56 -3.27
CA LEU A 229 19.33 -21.70 -2.85
C LEU A 229 19.07 -22.97 -2.04
N GLN A 230 19.66 -24.11 -2.43
CA GLN A 230 19.54 -25.34 -1.66
C GLN A 230 20.04 -25.17 -0.22
N THR A 231 21.18 -24.49 -0.03
CA THR A 231 21.71 -24.18 1.30
C THR A 231 20.75 -23.29 2.10
N GLN A 232 20.15 -22.29 1.46
CA GLN A 232 19.21 -21.39 2.13
C GLN A 232 17.90 -22.09 2.48
N LEU A 233 17.36 -22.92 1.59
CA LEU A 233 16.13 -23.67 1.82
C LEU A 233 16.25 -24.75 2.90
N GLN A 234 17.45 -25.30 3.13
CA GLN A 234 17.71 -26.16 4.28
C GLN A 234 17.63 -25.43 5.60
N GLN A 235 18.02 -24.16 5.64
CA GLN A 235 17.94 -23.30 6.83
C GLN A 235 16.56 -22.69 7.03
N GLN A 236 15.91 -22.29 5.94
CA GLN A 236 14.63 -21.62 5.94
C GLN A 236 13.75 -22.14 4.79
N PRO A 237 12.99 -23.22 5.01
CA PRO A 237 12.09 -23.80 4.01
C PRO A 237 11.02 -22.79 3.57
N SER A 238 10.81 -22.66 2.26
CA SER A 238 9.77 -21.81 1.69
C SER A 238 9.26 -22.37 0.37
N LEU A 239 7.96 -22.25 0.11
CA LEU A 239 7.34 -22.65 -1.16
C LEU A 239 7.85 -21.84 -2.34
N GLU A 240 7.99 -20.51 -2.16
CA GLU A 240 8.48 -19.61 -3.18
C GLU A 240 9.94 -19.91 -3.55
N GLY A 241 10.77 -20.20 -2.55
CA GLY A 241 12.15 -20.60 -2.78
C GLY A 241 12.27 -21.98 -3.47
N LEU A 242 11.43 -22.94 -3.11
CA LEU A 242 11.37 -24.24 -3.78
C LEU A 242 10.92 -24.09 -5.23
N HIS A 243 9.86 -23.33 -5.50
CA HIS A 243 9.42 -23.03 -6.85
C HIS A 243 10.54 -22.38 -7.68
N HIS A 244 11.24 -21.41 -7.12
CA HIS A 244 12.34 -20.75 -7.82
C HIS A 244 13.50 -21.72 -8.12
N LEU A 245 13.85 -22.58 -7.18
CA LEU A 245 14.87 -23.62 -7.38
C LEU A 245 14.48 -24.59 -8.50
N LEU A 246 13.21 -25.02 -8.53
CA LEU A 246 12.68 -25.90 -9.58
C LEU A 246 12.66 -25.23 -10.96
N SER A 247 12.36 -23.94 -11.03
CA SER A 247 12.33 -23.16 -12.28
C SER A 247 13.71 -22.99 -12.93
N MET A 248 14.80 -23.07 -12.14
CA MET A 248 16.18 -23.02 -12.67
C MET A 248 16.60 -24.24 -13.50
N GLY A 249 15.82 -25.32 -13.55
CA GLY A 249 16.05 -26.51 -14.38
C GLY A 249 17.12 -27.47 -13.89
N LYS A 250 17.12 -28.73 -14.47
CA LYS A 250 18.10 -29.81 -14.21
C LYS A 250 18.06 -30.47 -12.82
N LEU A 251 16.87 -30.71 -12.28
CA LEU A 251 16.74 -31.80 -11.30
C LEU A 251 16.39 -33.10 -12.05
N SER A 252 17.06 -34.20 -11.72
CA SER A 252 17.18 -35.38 -12.53
C SER A 252 15.96 -36.33 -12.64
N ASP A 253 14.76 -35.87 -12.35
CA ASP A 253 13.55 -36.67 -12.43
C ASP A 253 12.48 -36.02 -13.31
N GLN A 254 12.39 -36.48 -14.57
CA GLN A 254 11.58 -35.89 -15.62
C GLN A 254 10.07 -35.97 -15.39
N THR A 255 9.60 -36.82 -14.48
CA THR A 255 8.15 -37.04 -14.27
C THR A 255 7.61 -36.39 -13.03
N LEU A 256 8.37 -36.28 -11.96
CA LEU A 256 7.96 -35.69 -10.69
C LEU A 256 8.08 -34.15 -10.72
N LEU A 257 9.08 -33.62 -11.42
CA LEU A 257 9.36 -32.19 -11.48
C LEU A 257 8.24 -31.34 -12.05
N PRO A 258 7.63 -31.68 -13.20
CA PRO A 258 6.52 -30.91 -13.73
C PRO A 258 5.32 -30.88 -12.77
N LEU A 259 4.99 -32.01 -12.15
CA LEU A 259 3.88 -32.10 -11.20
C LEU A 259 4.14 -31.24 -9.95
N VAL A 260 5.33 -31.30 -9.37
CA VAL A 260 5.69 -30.47 -8.21
C VAL A 260 5.70 -28.98 -8.59
N HIS A 261 6.19 -28.64 -9.78
CA HIS A 261 6.17 -27.27 -10.31
C HIS A 261 4.74 -26.77 -10.45
N ASP A 262 3.85 -27.53 -11.12
CA ASP A 262 2.46 -27.15 -11.32
C ASP A 262 1.69 -26.99 -10.00
N MET A 263 1.95 -27.88 -9.04
CA MET A 263 1.36 -27.79 -7.70
C MET A 263 1.86 -26.56 -6.94
N THR A 264 3.17 -26.29 -6.98
CA THR A 264 3.74 -25.09 -6.31
C THR A 264 3.30 -23.82 -6.99
N ASP A 265 3.21 -23.78 -8.31
CA ASP A 265 2.70 -22.64 -9.07
C ASP A 265 1.24 -22.34 -8.72
N SER A 266 0.40 -23.39 -8.67
CA SER A 266 -1.00 -23.26 -8.23
C SER A 266 -1.11 -22.69 -6.81
N LEU A 267 -0.31 -23.16 -5.87
CA LEU A 267 -0.28 -22.66 -4.50
C LEU A 267 0.17 -21.19 -4.42
N LEU A 268 1.19 -20.81 -5.20
CA LEU A 268 1.68 -19.43 -5.28
C LEU A 268 0.66 -18.50 -5.92
N GLN A 269 -0.05 -18.96 -6.96
CA GLN A 269 -1.10 -18.17 -7.60
C GLN A 269 -2.30 -17.90 -6.67
N HIS A 270 -2.59 -18.81 -5.74
CA HIS A 270 -3.66 -18.65 -4.74
C HIS A 270 -3.15 -18.03 -3.43
N GLY A 271 -1.84 -17.93 -3.25
CA GLY A 271 -1.22 -17.36 -2.05
C GLY A 271 -1.53 -15.88 -1.84
N ARG A 272 -1.53 -15.48 -0.58
CA ARG A 272 -1.77 -14.10 -0.15
C ARG A 272 -0.43 -13.38 -0.05
N ARG A 273 -0.17 -12.42 -0.93
CA ARG A 273 1.11 -11.70 -1.00
C ARG A 273 1.17 -10.48 -0.09
N TYR A 274 0.02 -9.89 0.24
CA TYR A 274 -0.08 -8.68 1.03
C TYR A 274 -1.12 -8.84 2.12
N VAL A 275 -0.80 -8.43 3.35
CA VAL A 275 -1.69 -8.54 4.52
C VAL A 275 -1.73 -7.21 5.26
N CYS A 276 -2.94 -6.77 5.61
CA CYS A 276 -3.15 -5.59 6.44
C CYS A 276 -2.86 -5.92 7.89
N GLN A 277 -1.91 -5.21 8.51
CA GLN A 277 -1.53 -5.39 9.91
C GLN A 277 -2.61 -4.89 10.89
N HIS A 278 -3.61 -4.13 10.40
CA HIS A 278 -4.68 -3.59 11.24
C HIS A 278 -5.93 -4.49 11.27
N CYS A 279 -6.38 -5.02 10.12
CA CYS A 279 -7.64 -5.77 10.04
C CYS A 279 -7.51 -7.19 9.46
N GLY A 280 -6.31 -7.63 9.10
CA GLY A 280 -6.09 -8.95 8.50
C GLY A 280 -6.52 -9.07 7.02
N PHE A 281 -7.05 -7.99 6.39
CA PHE A 281 -7.34 -8.03 4.94
C PHE A 281 -6.12 -8.51 4.19
N SER A 282 -6.34 -9.43 3.24
CA SER A 282 -5.27 -10.04 2.46
C SER A 282 -5.60 -10.05 0.98
N GLY A 283 -4.58 -9.86 0.13
CA GLY A 283 -4.76 -9.77 -1.31
C GLY A 283 -3.50 -10.13 -2.10
N LYS A 284 -3.66 -10.17 -3.42
CA LYS A 284 -2.59 -10.46 -4.39
C LYS A 284 -1.87 -9.18 -4.86
N THR A 285 -2.55 -8.04 -4.75
CA THR A 285 -2.05 -6.73 -5.19
C THR A 285 -1.82 -5.82 -4.01
N MET A 286 -0.80 -4.96 -4.11
CA MET A 286 -0.52 -3.95 -3.10
C MET A 286 -1.59 -2.86 -3.10
N HIS A 287 -2.13 -2.55 -1.93
CA HIS A 287 -3.04 -1.43 -1.72
C HIS A 287 -2.46 -0.54 -0.62
N TRP A 288 -2.20 0.72 -0.94
CA TRP A 288 -1.73 1.71 0.06
C TRP A 288 -2.86 2.17 0.97
N HIS A 289 -4.10 2.17 0.48
CA HIS A 289 -5.34 2.36 1.23
C HIS A 289 -6.03 1.01 1.37
N CYS A 290 -6.18 0.51 2.59
CA CYS A 290 -6.73 -0.81 2.82
C CYS A 290 -8.22 -0.87 2.45
N PRO A 291 -8.67 -1.80 1.55
CA PRO A 291 -10.09 -1.90 1.20
C PRO A 291 -10.98 -2.33 2.36
N GLY A 292 -10.44 -3.08 3.32
CA GLY A 292 -11.20 -3.59 4.47
C GLY A 292 -11.40 -2.55 5.57
N CYS A 293 -10.34 -1.92 6.06
CA CYS A 293 -10.40 -1.02 7.20
C CYS A 293 -10.13 0.45 6.87
N GLN A 294 -9.88 0.77 5.59
CA GLN A 294 -9.67 2.14 5.09
C GLN A 294 -8.50 2.89 5.78
N HIS A 295 -7.52 2.17 6.33
CA HIS A 295 -6.31 2.76 6.86
C HIS A 295 -5.21 2.80 5.81
N TRP A 296 -4.43 3.89 5.78
CA TRP A 296 -3.31 4.08 4.89
C TRP A 296 -2.02 3.43 5.42
N GLY A 297 -1.23 2.83 4.51
CA GLY A 297 0.10 2.29 4.84
C GLY A 297 0.09 1.13 5.84
N THR A 298 -1.03 0.42 5.98
CA THR A 298 -1.19 -0.71 6.92
C THR A 298 -1.01 -2.07 6.25
N ILE A 299 -1.01 -2.12 4.92
CA ILE A 299 -0.77 -3.36 4.16
C ILE A 299 0.73 -3.55 3.98
N ARG A 300 1.20 -4.74 4.30
CA ARG A 300 2.61 -5.14 4.19
C ARG A 300 2.76 -6.30 3.22
N PRO A 301 3.85 -6.35 2.45
CA PRO A 301 4.26 -7.57 1.76
C PRO A 301 4.44 -8.71 2.77
N THR A 302 3.98 -9.89 2.43
CA THR A 302 4.11 -11.09 3.26
C THR A 302 4.84 -12.14 2.45
N GLU A 303 5.95 -12.65 2.98
CA GLU A 303 6.66 -13.76 2.36
C GLU A 303 5.94 -15.07 2.71
N LEU A 304 5.70 -15.91 1.70
CA LEU A 304 5.03 -17.20 1.88
C LEU A 304 5.99 -18.20 2.52
N HIS A 305 5.80 -18.44 3.82
CA HIS A 305 6.50 -19.48 4.57
C HIS A 305 5.59 -20.69 4.80
N PHE A 306 6.15 -21.89 4.96
CA PHE A 306 5.37 -23.09 5.29
C PHE A 306 4.56 -22.98 6.60
N SER A 307 5.01 -22.16 7.54
CA SER A 307 4.30 -21.88 8.79
C SER A 307 3.01 -21.06 8.62
N SER A 308 2.74 -20.51 7.44
CA SER A 308 1.55 -19.68 7.17
C SER A 308 0.33 -20.50 6.72
N PHE A 309 0.45 -21.80 6.60
CA PHE A 309 -0.66 -22.72 6.29
C PHE A 309 -1.31 -23.20 7.59
N GLU A 310 -2.02 -22.35 8.30
CA GLU A 310 -3.06 -22.85 9.21
C GLU A 310 -4.23 -23.35 8.35
N PRO A 311 -4.71 -24.60 8.55
CA PRO A 311 -5.89 -25.07 7.88
C PRO A 311 -7.06 -24.13 8.25
N LEU A 312 -7.81 -23.71 7.24
CA LEU A 312 -9.08 -23.02 7.45
C LEU A 312 -9.92 -23.86 8.40
N SER A 313 -10.05 -23.46 9.65
CA SER A 313 -11.10 -23.97 10.53
C SER A 313 -12.43 -23.55 9.89
N ASP A 314 -13.19 -24.52 9.42
CA ASP A 314 -14.58 -24.38 9.00
C ASP A 314 -15.38 -23.66 10.11
N HIS A 315 -15.83 -22.43 9.82
CA HIS A 315 -16.91 -21.77 10.55
C HIS A 315 -17.77 -21.00 9.55
#